data_b89040fa9db3075ef25bec491cc9b665
#
_entry.id   b89040fa9db3075ef25bec491cc9b665
#
_cell.length_a   1.000
_cell.length_b   1.000
_cell.length_c   1.000
_cell.angle_alpha   90.00
_cell.angle_beta   90.00
_cell.angle_gamma   90.00
#
_symmetry.space_group_name_H-M   'P 1'
#
loop_
_entity.id
_entity.type
_entity.pdbx_description
1 polymer ?
#
loop_
_entity_poly.entity_id
_entity_poly.type
_entity_poly.pdbx_seq_one_letter_code
_entity_poly.pdbx_strand_id
1 'polypeptide(L)'
;MSIPYVVRKKADLTSGKRKELWYGVSSKMQRKGGVKNKELAVRMAKMTGFHRGQIEGILSELVESIQELLSSGHSVTIEGLGPFQTALTSQGCESPEQVTPGKVSISRVYFVANSKFSRELKKTECMRIPF
;
A
#
# COMPACT_ATOMS: atom_id res chain seq x y z
N MET A 1 19.15 -6.24 -8.07
CA MET A 1 17.73 -5.91 -8.30
C MET A 1 17.60 -4.41 -8.47
N SER A 2 16.86 -3.97 -9.46
CA SER A 2 16.66 -2.56 -9.74
C SER A 2 15.20 -2.31 -10.13
N ILE A 3 14.73 -1.12 -9.80
CA ILE A 3 13.35 -0.72 -10.13
C ILE A 3 13.38 0.01 -11.47
N PRO A 4 12.65 -0.48 -12.48
CA PRO A 4 12.64 0.15 -13.80
C PRO A 4 11.86 1.45 -13.80
N TYR A 5 12.38 2.47 -14.50
CA TYR A 5 11.67 3.72 -14.70
C TYR A 5 11.70 4.13 -16.18
N VAL A 6 10.75 4.96 -16.56
CA VAL A 6 10.69 5.58 -17.88
C VAL A 6 10.80 7.09 -17.72
N VAL A 7 11.24 7.76 -18.77
CA VAL A 7 11.41 9.21 -18.76
C VAL A 7 10.20 9.87 -19.42
N ARG A 8 9.62 10.86 -18.75
CA ARG A 8 8.48 11.62 -19.24
C ARG A 8 8.71 13.11 -19.06
N LYS A 9 8.19 13.89 -19.99
CA LYS A 9 8.21 15.34 -19.93
C LYS A 9 6.99 15.83 -19.14
N LYS A 10 7.21 16.70 -18.16
CA LYS A 10 6.15 17.26 -17.33
C LYS A 10 6.35 18.76 -17.16
N ALA A 11 5.24 19.50 -17.01
CA ALA A 11 5.31 20.91 -16.67
C ALA A 11 5.67 21.08 -15.20
N ASP A 12 6.68 21.92 -14.94
CA ASP A 12 7.06 22.31 -13.58
C ASP A 12 6.46 23.69 -13.30
N LEU A 13 5.62 23.77 -12.28
CA LEU A 13 4.93 25.00 -11.87
C LEU A 13 5.51 25.59 -10.58
N THR A 14 6.54 24.98 -10.02
CA THR A 14 7.06 25.38 -8.70
C THR A 14 7.74 26.74 -8.67
N SER A 15 8.23 27.23 -9.82
CA SER A 15 8.94 28.51 -9.92
C SER A 15 8.05 29.68 -10.35
N GLY A 16 6.72 29.51 -10.43
CA GLY A 16 5.81 30.54 -10.93
C GLY A 16 5.81 30.71 -12.43
N LYS A 17 6.81 30.17 -13.16
CA LYS A 17 6.86 30.09 -14.60
C LYS A 17 6.74 28.63 -15.03
N ARG A 18 5.90 28.39 -16.02
CA ARG A 18 5.76 27.04 -16.59
C ARG A 18 7.05 26.67 -17.32
N LYS A 19 7.77 25.69 -16.78
CA LYS A 19 8.92 25.06 -17.44
C LYS A 19 8.57 23.61 -17.73
N GLU A 20 8.97 23.13 -18.88
CA GLU A 20 8.86 21.73 -19.21
C GLU A 20 10.19 21.04 -18.90
N LEU A 21 10.15 20.07 -17.99
CA LEU A 21 11.31 19.29 -17.57
C LEU A 21 11.06 17.80 -17.79
N TRP A 22 12.12 17.05 -17.89
CA TRP A 22 12.07 15.61 -18.03
C TRP A 22 12.25 14.96 -16.66
N TYR A 23 11.40 13.97 -16.37
CA TYR A 23 11.43 13.26 -15.09
C TYR A 23 11.45 11.77 -15.30
N GLY A 24 12.15 11.05 -14.39
CA GLY A 24 11.97 9.62 -14.24
C GLY A 24 10.67 9.33 -13.52
N VAL A 25 9.85 8.45 -14.08
CA VAL A 25 8.58 8.04 -13.48
C VAL A 25 8.48 6.52 -13.49
N SER A 26 7.66 5.98 -12.59
CA SER A 26 7.45 4.54 -12.51
C SER A 26 6.99 3.95 -13.85
N SER A 27 7.56 2.81 -14.21
CA SER A 27 7.17 2.14 -15.44
C SER A 27 5.74 1.57 -15.34
N LYS A 28 5.12 1.30 -16.48
CA LYS A 28 3.79 0.68 -16.52
C LYS A 28 3.76 -0.71 -15.88
N MET A 29 4.88 -1.39 -15.79
CA MET A 29 4.98 -2.71 -15.17
C MET A 29 4.60 -2.68 -13.69
N GLN A 30 4.94 -1.61 -12.98
CA GLN A 30 4.53 -1.44 -11.59
C GLN A 30 3.04 -1.12 -11.41
N ARG A 31 2.40 -0.63 -12.46
CA ARG A 31 1.00 -0.18 -12.43
C ARG A 31 0.01 -1.27 -12.88
N LYS A 32 0.49 -2.33 -13.52
CA LYS A 32 -0.35 -3.41 -14.03
C LYS A 32 -0.45 -4.55 -13.03
N GLY A 33 -1.36 -4.41 -12.06
CA GLY A 33 -1.80 -5.51 -11.19
C GLY A 33 -0.74 -6.28 -10.40
N GLY A 34 0.51 -6.20 -10.76
CA GLY A 34 1.61 -6.79 -10.01
C GLY A 34 1.51 -8.30 -9.80
N VAL A 35 2.20 -8.77 -8.77
CA VAL A 35 2.20 -10.18 -8.35
C VAL A 35 1.02 -10.39 -7.40
N LYS A 36 0.16 -11.36 -7.71
CA LYS A 36 -1.02 -11.70 -6.92
C LYS A 36 -0.77 -12.94 -6.06
N ASN A 37 -1.75 -13.28 -5.23
CA ASN A 37 -1.65 -14.37 -4.26
C ASN A 37 -1.16 -15.70 -4.85
N LYS A 38 -1.60 -16.05 -6.05
CA LYS A 38 -1.20 -17.31 -6.69
C LYS A 38 0.30 -17.37 -6.95
N GLU A 39 0.85 -16.32 -7.55
CA GLU A 39 2.30 -16.25 -7.82
C GLU A 39 3.11 -16.08 -6.55
N LEU A 40 2.60 -15.28 -5.60
CA LEU A 40 3.23 -15.09 -4.31
C LEU A 40 3.32 -16.41 -3.55
N ALA A 41 2.24 -17.20 -3.56
CA ALA A 41 2.20 -18.51 -2.91
C ALA A 41 3.20 -19.50 -3.54
N VAL A 42 3.34 -19.49 -4.86
CA VAL A 42 4.34 -20.33 -5.55
C VAL A 42 5.75 -19.96 -5.10
N ARG A 43 6.07 -18.69 -5.03
CA ARG A 43 7.36 -18.21 -4.56
C ARG A 43 7.62 -18.60 -3.10
N MET A 44 6.66 -18.38 -2.23
CA MET A 44 6.76 -18.73 -0.81
C MET A 44 6.88 -20.23 -0.59
N ALA A 45 6.19 -21.04 -1.40
CA ALA A 45 6.29 -22.49 -1.33
C ALA A 45 7.72 -22.98 -1.61
N LYS A 46 8.40 -22.37 -2.57
CA LYS A 46 9.80 -22.70 -2.89
C LYS A 46 10.75 -22.34 -1.76
N MET A 47 10.46 -21.25 -1.03
CA MET A 47 11.32 -20.77 0.03
C MET A 47 11.10 -21.49 1.36
N THR A 48 9.89 -21.96 1.64
CA THR A 48 9.50 -22.51 2.93
C THR A 48 9.29 -24.03 2.92
N GLY A 49 9.02 -24.61 1.76
CA GLY A 49 8.62 -26.00 1.67
C GLY A 49 7.15 -26.28 1.97
N PHE A 50 6.37 -25.25 2.33
CA PHE A 50 4.92 -25.40 2.51
C PHE A 50 4.23 -25.57 1.15
N HIS A 51 3.11 -26.29 1.16
CA HIS A 51 2.33 -26.47 -0.04
C HIS A 51 1.68 -25.15 -0.50
N ARG A 52 1.70 -24.90 -1.80
CA ARG A 52 1.15 -23.68 -2.40
C ARG A 52 -0.29 -23.41 -1.97
N GLY A 53 -1.15 -24.42 -2.00
CA GLY A 53 -2.55 -24.28 -1.61
C GLY A 53 -2.75 -23.88 -0.17
N GLN A 54 -1.88 -24.36 0.72
CA GLN A 54 -1.90 -23.98 2.13
C GLN A 54 -1.54 -22.51 2.31
N ILE A 55 -0.55 -22.03 1.56
CA ILE A 55 -0.13 -20.62 1.60
C ILE A 55 -1.23 -19.72 1.07
N GLU A 56 -1.89 -20.09 -0.03
CA GLU A 56 -3.04 -19.34 -0.56
C GLU A 56 -4.16 -19.25 0.47
N GLY A 57 -4.45 -20.35 1.18
CA GLY A 57 -5.44 -20.37 2.25
C GLY A 57 -5.07 -19.47 3.40
N ILE A 58 -3.81 -19.48 3.81
CA ILE A 58 -3.30 -18.60 4.88
C ILE A 58 -3.41 -17.15 4.49
N LEU A 59 -3.06 -16.79 3.26
CA LEU A 59 -3.16 -15.42 2.77
C LEU A 59 -4.61 -14.92 2.75
N SER A 60 -5.55 -15.78 2.34
CA SER A 60 -6.98 -15.45 2.36
C SER A 60 -7.48 -15.25 3.79
N GLU A 61 -7.10 -16.11 4.71
CA GLU A 61 -7.46 -16.01 6.12
C GLU A 61 -6.86 -14.76 6.75
N LEU A 62 -5.66 -14.37 6.37
CA LEU A 62 -5.02 -13.14 6.85
C LEU A 62 -5.88 -11.92 6.51
N VAL A 63 -6.38 -11.84 5.29
CA VAL A 63 -7.25 -10.74 4.85
C VAL A 63 -8.53 -10.69 5.69
N GLU A 64 -9.18 -11.83 5.88
CA GLU A 64 -10.41 -11.91 6.68
C GLU A 64 -10.16 -11.54 8.14
N SER A 65 -9.06 -12.01 8.72
CA SER A 65 -8.71 -11.71 10.11
C SER A 65 -8.42 -10.22 10.31
N ILE A 66 -7.69 -9.61 9.39
CA ILE A 66 -7.42 -8.16 9.42
C ILE A 66 -8.74 -7.39 9.35
N GLN A 67 -9.61 -7.74 8.42
CA GLN A 67 -10.90 -7.07 8.24
C GLN A 67 -11.76 -7.17 9.50
N GLU A 68 -11.83 -8.34 10.11
CA GLU A 68 -12.59 -8.57 11.32
C GLU A 68 -12.06 -7.74 12.50
N LEU A 69 -10.74 -7.72 12.69
CA LEU A 69 -10.12 -6.96 13.76
C LEU A 69 -10.26 -5.46 13.57
N LEU A 70 -10.09 -4.97 12.35
CA LEU A 70 -10.31 -3.55 12.05
C LEU A 70 -11.76 -3.14 12.29
N SER A 71 -12.72 -3.98 11.94
CA SER A 71 -14.13 -3.68 12.19
C SER A 71 -14.49 -3.72 13.68
N SER A 72 -13.66 -4.34 14.51
CA SER A 72 -13.81 -4.32 15.98
C SER A 72 -13.06 -3.16 16.64
N GLY A 73 -12.46 -2.28 15.87
CA GLY A 73 -11.77 -1.10 16.37
C GLY A 73 -10.29 -1.28 16.68
N HIS A 74 -9.71 -2.42 16.33
CA HIS A 74 -8.28 -2.67 16.53
C HIS A 74 -7.48 -2.27 15.30
N SER A 75 -6.29 -1.71 15.51
CA SER A 75 -5.28 -1.68 14.45
C SER A 75 -4.59 -3.05 14.41
N VAL A 76 -4.13 -3.45 13.24
CA VAL A 76 -3.43 -4.73 13.06
C VAL A 76 -2.05 -4.46 12.50
N THR A 77 -1.02 -4.87 13.23
CA THR A 77 0.36 -4.72 12.78
C THR A 77 0.92 -6.09 12.38
N ILE A 78 1.37 -6.19 11.14
CA ILE A 78 2.19 -7.33 10.73
C ILE A 78 3.64 -6.90 10.93
N GLU A 79 4.31 -7.54 11.89
CA GLU A 79 5.66 -7.20 12.26
C GLU A 79 6.61 -7.27 11.06
N GLY A 80 7.41 -6.25 10.87
CA GLY A 80 8.29 -6.13 9.71
C GLY A 80 7.63 -5.56 8.46
N LEU A 81 6.31 -5.52 8.42
CA LEU A 81 5.56 -4.97 7.28
C LEU A 81 4.98 -3.60 7.62
N GLY A 82 4.16 -3.53 8.65
CA GLY A 82 3.54 -2.28 9.11
C GLY A 82 2.11 -2.45 9.58
N PRO A 83 1.53 -1.40 10.18
CA PRO A 83 0.16 -1.44 10.68
C PRO A 83 -0.87 -1.16 9.59
N PHE A 84 -2.02 -1.81 9.75
CA PHE A 84 -3.28 -1.52 9.05
C PHE A 84 -4.19 -0.80 10.02
N GLN A 85 -4.76 0.31 9.62
CA GLN A 85 -5.58 1.16 10.48
C GLN A 85 -6.78 1.71 9.71
N THR A 86 -7.78 2.16 10.46
CA THR A 86 -8.94 2.86 9.91
C THR A 86 -8.92 4.32 10.33
N ALA A 87 -9.32 5.21 9.45
CA ALA A 87 -9.56 6.61 9.77
C ALA A 87 -11.06 6.86 9.75
N LEU A 88 -11.54 7.61 10.75
CA LEU A 88 -12.95 7.97 10.85
C LEU A 88 -13.16 9.38 10.36
N THR A 89 -14.38 9.64 9.91
CA THR A 89 -14.87 10.97 9.57
C THR A 89 -16.21 11.18 10.25
N SER A 90 -16.54 12.43 10.54
CA SER A 90 -17.77 12.78 11.23
C SER A 90 -18.33 14.10 10.70
N GLN A 91 -19.64 14.23 10.72
CA GLN A 91 -20.28 15.52 10.52
C GLN A 91 -20.04 16.40 11.75
N GLY A 92 -19.79 17.70 11.53
CA GLY A 92 -19.68 18.66 12.62
C GLY A 92 -21.04 18.89 13.27
N CYS A 93 -21.08 18.97 14.61
CA CYS A 93 -22.28 19.24 15.39
C CYS A 93 -22.03 20.37 16.37
N GLU A 94 -23.10 21.09 16.77
CA GLU A 94 -22.98 22.22 17.70
C GLU A 94 -22.83 21.81 19.15
N SER A 95 -23.23 20.58 19.51
CA SER A 95 -23.07 20.05 20.86
C SER A 95 -22.59 18.60 20.83
N PRO A 96 -21.92 18.13 21.91
CA PRO A 96 -21.44 16.74 21.97
C PRO A 96 -22.56 15.70 21.84
N GLU A 97 -23.73 15.99 22.36
CA GLU A 97 -24.88 15.09 22.37
C GLU A 97 -25.45 14.85 20.98
N GLN A 98 -25.19 15.76 20.03
CA GLN A 98 -25.66 15.64 18.65
C GLN A 98 -24.79 14.67 17.83
N VAL A 99 -23.61 14.31 18.31
CA VAL A 99 -22.73 13.36 17.64
C VAL A 99 -23.21 11.95 17.94
N THR A 100 -23.93 11.36 17.00
CA THR A 100 -24.49 10.02 17.08
C THR A 100 -23.72 9.06 16.18
N PRO A 101 -23.82 7.73 16.40
CA PRO A 101 -23.14 6.76 15.54
C PRO A 101 -23.45 6.91 14.05
N GLY A 102 -24.65 7.37 13.69
CA GLY A 102 -25.02 7.59 12.29
C GLY A 102 -24.29 8.73 11.61
N LYS A 103 -23.65 9.62 12.37
CA LYS A 103 -22.89 10.75 11.85
C LYS A 103 -21.39 10.48 11.73
N VAL A 104 -20.95 9.33 12.22
CA VAL A 104 -19.53 8.92 12.20
C VAL A 104 -19.41 7.70 11.30
N SER A 105 -18.41 7.71 10.43
CA SER A 105 -18.18 6.60 9.51
C SER A 105 -16.70 6.42 9.23
N ILE A 106 -16.35 5.27 8.64
CA ILE A 106 -14.99 5.02 8.20
C ILE A 106 -14.75 5.79 6.90
N SER A 107 -13.79 6.71 6.91
CA SER A 107 -13.42 7.45 5.71
C SER A 107 -12.48 6.65 4.82
N ARG A 108 -11.57 5.88 5.41
CA ARG A 108 -10.62 5.05 4.68
C ARG A 108 -9.98 4.00 5.58
N VAL A 109 -9.49 2.97 4.94
CA VAL A 109 -8.55 2.00 5.53
C VAL A 109 -7.18 2.30 4.94
N TYR A 110 -6.16 2.36 5.77
CA TYR A 110 -4.82 2.67 5.29
C TYR A 110 -3.76 1.78 5.92
N PHE A 111 -2.68 1.63 5.19
CA PHE A 111 -1.49 0.89 5.60
C PHE A 111 -0.31 1.85 5.63
N VAL A 112 0.51 1.76 6.67
CA VAL A 112 1.74 2.53 6.79
C VAL A 112 2.92 1.56 6.78
N ALA A 113 3.78 1.66 5.78
CA ALA A 113 4.94 0.79 5.70
C ALA A 113 5.87 1.00 6.90
N ASN A 114 6.33 -0.10 7.49
CA ASN A 114 7.31 -0.06 8.57
C ASN A 114 8.56 0.71 8.13
N SER A 115 9.14 1.51 9.02
CA SER A 115 10.28 2.37 8.68
C SER A 115 11.50 1.57 8.23
N LYS A 116 11.76 0.42 8.83
CA LYS A 116 12.85 -0.46 8.41
C LYS A 116 12.58 -1.06 7.04
N PHE A 117 11.36 -1.52 6.81
CA PHE A 117 10.91 -2.05 5.51
C PHE A 117 11.08 -1.00 4.41
N SER A 118 10.61 0.23 4.64
CA SER A 118 10.77 1.34 3.69
C SER A 118 12.22 1.69 3.44
N ARG A 119 13.04 1.72 4.50
CA ARG A 119 14.46 2.07 4.42
C ARG A 119 15.23 1.06 3.57
N GLU A 120 14.95 -0.22 3.74
CA GLU A 120 15.60 -1.27 2.95
C GLU A 120 15.24 -1.16 1.47
N LEU A 121 13.97 -0.87 1.18
CA LEU A 121 13.52 -0.68 -0.20
C LEU A 121 14.13 0.56 -0.86
N LYS A 122 14.31 1.65 -0.09
CA LYS A 122 14.89 2.89 -0.61
C LYS A 122 16.35 2.75 -1.02
N LYS A 123 17.04 1.70 -0.58
CA LYS A 123 18.41 1.38 -1.01
C LYS A 123 18.46 0.76 -2.40
N THR A 124 17.32 0.36 -2.95
CA THR A 124 17.24 -0.27 -4.27
C THR A 124 17.57 0.74 -5.37
N GLU A 125 18.39 0.34 -6.30
CA GLU A 125 18.74 1.17 -7.46
C GLU A 125 17.61 1.21 -8.46
N CYS A 126 17.57 2.30 -9.24
CA CYS A 126 16.61 2.48 -10.32
C CYS A 126 17.33 2.36 -11.66
N MET A 127 16.68 1.71 -12.62
CA MET A 127 17.25 1.48 -13.96
C MET A 127 16.31 2.05 -15.02
N ARG A 128 16.88 2.83 -15.93
CA ARG A 128 16.11 3.39 -17.05
C ARG A 128 15.76 2.29 -18.05
N ILE A 129 14.50 2.24 -18.45
CA ILE A 129 14.04 1.38 -19.54
C ILE A 129 14.11 2.21 -20.83
N PRO A 130 14.77 1.72 -21.90
CA PRO A 130 14.71 2.38 -23.20
C PRO A 130 13.28 2.37 -23.75
N PHE A 131 12.97 3.37 -24.55
CA PHE A 131 11.64 3.50 -25.17
C PHE A 131 11.27 2.31 -26.03
#